data_f7c6a700193c3706a98a5741bffcc080
#
_entry.id   f7c6a700193c3706a98a5741bffcc080
#
_cell.length_a   1.000
_cell.length_b   1.000
_cell.length_c   1.000
_cell.angle_alpha   90.00
_cell.angle_beta   90.00
_cell.angle_gamma   90.00
#
_symmetry.space_group_name_H-M   'P 1'
#
loop_
_entity.id
_entity.type
_entity.pdbx_description
1 polymer ?
#
loop_
_entity_poly.entity_id
_entity_poly.type
_entity_poly.pdbx_seq_one_letter_code
_entity_poly.pdbx_strand_id
1 'polypeptide(L)'
;MSEKSSNQFSSDLCLLILRLSAGFLMIHHGLEKLQDPEGFTAFIIDQYFSFLPFDHVLWTYLAAYTQIIGSVVIVLGIATRPAVIGLFSTMLFAVTFHLLDTGLQGAPFAIVDAHNYEFEAAALYLFVFLVLALSGSGSLSLSSVYRDRFPQALRAWV
;
A
#
# COMPACT_ATOMS: atom_id res chain seq x y z
N MET A 1 -35.84 3.89 0.92
CA MET A 1 -34.56 3.16 1.02
C MET A 1 -34.38 2.80 2.48
N SER A 2 -34.15 1.51 2.82
CA SER A 2 -33.99 1.14 4.21
C SER A 2 -32.67 1.65 4.76
N GLU A 3 -32.59 1.98 6.03
CA GLU A 3 -31.38 2.45 6.74
C GLU A 3 -30.17 1.53 6.51
N LYS A 4 -30.40 0.22 6.42
CA LYS A 4 -29.37 -0.79 6.10
C LYS A 4 -28.77 -0.60 4.71
N SER A 5 -29.55 -0.18 3.71
CA SER A 5 -29.07 0.09 2.35
C SER A 5 -28.22 1.37 2.28
N SER A 6 -28.57 2.39 3.07
CA SER A 6 -27.82 3.64 3.16
C SER A 6 -26.45 3.43 3.81
N ASN A 7 -26.39 2.66 4.91
CA ASN A 7 -25.14 2.37 5.60
C ASN A 7 -24.18 1.54 4.73
N GLN A 8 -24.70 0.58 3.96
CA GLN A 8 -23.90 -0.21 3.02
C GLN A 8 -23.29 0.66 1.93
N PHE A 9 -24.08 1.54 1.31
CA PHE A 9 -23.58 2.45 0.28
C PHE A 9 -22.49 3.39 0.80
N SER A 10 -22.67 3.94 2.00
CA SER A 10 -21.65 4.82 2.63
C SER A 10 -20.35 4.08 2.86
N SER A 11 -20.39 2.83 3.34
CA SER A 11 -19.20 2.01 3.53
C SER A 11 -18.48 1.71 2.21
N ASP A 12 -19.23 1.36 1.17
CA ASP A 12 -18.66 1.08 -0.16
C ASP A 12 -18.03 2.33 -0.80
N LEU A 13 -18.62 3.51 -0.57
CA LEU A 13 -18.08 4.79 -1.01
C LEU A 13 -16.76 5.12 -0.27
N CYS A 14 -16.69 4.90 1.03
CA CYS A 14 -15.46 5.08 1.81
C CYS A 14 -14.34 4.17 1.27
N LEU A 15 -14.63 2.91 1.01
CA LEU A 15 -13.65 1.99 0.44
C LEU A 15 -13.19 2.40 -0.96
N LEU A 16 -14.09 2.91 -1.79
CA LEU A 16 -13.73 3.47 -3.10
C LEU A 16 -12.79 4.66 -2.95
N ILE A 17 -13.10 5.63 -2.07
CA ILE A 17 -12.26 6.80 -1.82
C ILE A 17 -10.87 6.38 -1.31
N LEU A 18 -10.79 5.44 -0.36
CA LEU A 18 -9.52 4.93 0.13
C LEU A 18 -8.68 4.28 -0.97
N ARG A 19 -9.28 3.47 -1.84
CA ARG A 19 -8.59 2.84 -2.96
C ARG A 19 -8.08 3.87 -3.97
N LEU A 20 -8.91 4.85 -4.33
CA LEU A 20 -8.52 5.87 -5.29
C LEU A 20 -7.40 6.76 -4.73
N SER A 21 -7.57 7.29 -3.52
CA SER A 21 -6.56 8.18 -2.92
C SER A 21 -5.23 7.46 -2.68
N ALA A 22 -5.25 6.31 -2.01
CA ALA A 22 -4.02 5.58 -1.74
C ALA A 22 -3.37 5.05 -3.02
N GLY A 23 -4.15 4.54 -3.98
CA GLY A 23 -3.63 4.01 -5.22
C GLY A 23 -2.97 5.09 -6.08
N PHE A 24 -3.64 6.22 -6.34
CA PHE A 24 -3.04 7.29 -7.14
C PHE A 24 -1.78 7.88 -6.49
N LEU A 25 -1.82 8.11 -5.19
CA LEU A 25 -0.68 8.68 -4.48
C LEU A 25 0.49 7.69 -4.33
N MET A 26 0.26 6.39 -4.35
CA MET A 26 1.32 5.37 -4.23
C MET A 26 2.13 5.18 -5.52
N ILE A 27 1.57 5.49 -6.69
CA ILE A 27 2.24 5.24 -7.99
C ILE A 27 3.59 5.95 -8.05
N HIS A 28 3.66 7.22 -7.62
CA HIS A 28 4.90 7.99 -7.71
C HIS A 28 6.04 7.40 -6.87
N HIS A 29 5.74 6.78 -5.72
CA HIS A 29 6.74 6.10 -4.89
C HIS A 29 7.38 4.89 -5.59
N GLY A 30 6.61 4.20 -6.44
CA GLY A 30 7.15 3.14 -7.28
C GLY A 30 7.98 3.71 -8.45
N LEU A 31 7.50 4.78 -9.09
CA LEU A 31 8.22 5.43 -10.18
C LEU A 31 9.54 6.05 -9.73
N GLU A 32 9.58 6.65 -8.54
CA GLU A 32 10.78 7.21 -7.93
C GLU A 32 11.92 6.17 -7.82
N LYS A 33 11.59 4.95 -7.36
CA LYS A 33 12.56 3.85 -7.28
C LYS A 33 13.12 3.41 -8.63
N LEU A 34 12.34 3.58 -9.70
CA LEU A 34 12.76 3.25 -11.06
C LEU A 34 13.62 4.36 -11.72
N GLN A 35 13.69 5.56 -11.14
CA GLN A 35 14.57 6.62 -11.65
C GLN A 35 16.04 6.32 -11.40
N ASP A 36 16.37 5.78 -10.23
CA ASP A 36 17.71 5.37 -9.84
C ASP A 36 17.65 4.10 -8.96
N PRO A 37 17.44 2.91 -9.56
CA PRO A 37 17.30 1.68 -8.79
C PRO A 37 18.57 1.30 -8.04
N GLU A 38 19.74 1.59 -8.61
CA GLU A 38 21.04 1.27 -7.99
C GLU A 38 21.33 2.18 -6.80
N GLY A 39 21.07 3.49 -6.94
CA GLY A 39 21.21 4.45 -5.84
C GLY A 39 20.24 4.16 -4.70
N PHE A 40 18.99 3.83 -5.01
CA PHE A 40 18.00 3.41 -3.99
C PHE A 40 18.45 2.13 -3.27
N THR A 41 18.97 1.15 -4.02
CA THR A 41 19.48 -0.09 -3.45
C THR A 41 20.65 0.18 -2.51
N ALA A 42 21.65 0.92 -2.96
CA ALA A 42 22.85 1.23 -2.17
C ALA A 42 22.53 2.00 -0.88
N PHE A 43 21.56 2.93 -0.94
CA PHE A 43 21.21 3.76 0.21
C PHE A 43 20.27 3.06 1.20
N ILE A 44 19.33 2.23 0.74
CA ILE A 44 18.31 1.62 1.61
C ILE A 44 18.55 0.14 1.81
N ILE A 45 18.64 -0.65 0.73
CA ILE A 45 18.68 -2.11 0.86
C ILE A 45 20.01 -2.57 1.43
N ASP A 46 21.12 -2.08 0.90
CA ASP A 46 22.46 -2.49 1.34
C ASP A 46 22.77 -2.07 2.77
N GLN A 47 22.28 -0.91 3.19
CA GLN A 47 22.56 -0.38 4.53
C GLN A 47 21.66 -0.97 5.61
N TYR A 48 20.37 -1.10 5.36
CA TYR A 48 19.39 -1.45 6.39
C TYR A 48 18.82 -2.86 6.27
N PHE A 49 18.90 -3.48 5.08
CA PHE A 49 18.31 -4.79 4.78
C PHE A 49 19.28 -5.76 4.11
N SER A 50 20.57 -5.64 4.42
CA SER A 50 21.66 -6.47 3.86
C SER A 50 21.50 -7.98 4.09
N PHE A 51 20.60 -8.39 4.98
CA PHE A 51 20.26 -9.78 5.23
C PHE A 51 19.35 -10.41 4.15
N LEU A 52 18.80 -9.59 3.23
CA LEU A 52 17.91 -10.10 2.19
C LEU A 52 18.68 -10.99 1.21
N PRO A 53 18.11 -12.15 0.82
CA PRO A 53 18.73 -13.04 -0.14
C PRO A 53 18.69 -12.47 -1.56
N PHE A 54 19.50 -13.03 -2.45
CA PHE A 54 19.61 -12.66 -3.86
C PHE A 54 20.24 -11.28 -4.09
N ASP A 55 20.26 -10.85 -5.33
CA ASP A 55 20.71 -9.53 -5.73
C ASP A 55 19.77 -8.45 -5.15
N HIS A 56 20.35 -7.49 -4.45
CA HIS A 56 19.60 -6.47 -3.74
C HIS A 56 18.84 -5.53 -4.69
N VAL A 57 19.33 -5.27 -5.89
CA VAL A 57 18.61 -4.50 -6.92
C VAL A 57 17.26 -5.15 -7.30
N LEU A 58 17.17 -6.48 -7.24
CA LEU A 58 15.93 -7.20 -7.47
C LEU A 58 14.82 -6.78 -6.48
N TRP A 59 15.19 -6.55 -5.20
CA TRP A 59 14.22 -6.11 -4.18
C TRP A 59 13.71 -4.69 -4.45
N THR A 60 14.57 -3.81 -4.95
CA THR A 60 14.16 -2.47 -5.39
C THR A 60 13.15 -2.53 -6.53
N TYR A 61 13.41 -3.33 -7.57
CA TYR A 61 12.44 -3.54 -8.66
C TYR A 61 11.16 -4.19 -8.19
N LEU A 62 11.24 -5.19 -7.32
CA LEU A 62 10.07 -5.86 -6.74
C LEU A 62 9.19 -4.86 -5.97
N ALA A 63 9.81 -4.01 -5.14
CA ALA A 63 9.09 -2.97 -4.41
C ALA A 63 8.46 -1.94 -5.37
N ALA A 64 9.20 -1.46 -6.37
CA ALA A 64 8.73 -0.51 -7.36
C ALA A 64 7.51 -1.03 -8.15
N TYR A 65 7.64 -2.21 -8.73
CA TYR A 65 6.53 -2.81 -9.49
C TYR A 65 5.35 -3.21 -8.62
N THR A 66 5.59 -3.66 -7.39
CA THR A 66 4.50 -3.91 -6.42
C THR A 66 3.72 -2.62 -6.15
N GLN A 67 4.40 -1.50 -5.97
CA GLN A 67 3.75 -0.20 -5.75
C GLN A 67 3.00 0.29 -6.98
N ILE A 68 3.55 0.17 -8.17
CA ILE A 68 2.89 0.62 -9.41
C ILE A 68 1.71 -0.28 -9.77
N ILE A 69 1.96 -1.58 -9.93
CA ILE A 69 0.94 -2.55 -10.36
C ILE A 69 -0.12 -2.72 -9.28
N GLY A 70 0.29 -2.88 -8.02
CA GLY A 70 -0.61 -2.98 -6.88
C GLY A 70 -1.55 -1.79 -6.77
N SER A 71 -1.04 -0.58 -7.02
CA SER A 71 -1.82 0.65 -7.04
C SER A 71 -2.91 0.64 -8.12
N VAL A 72 -2.54 0.27 -9.35
CA VAL A 72 -3.52 0.14 -10.45
C VAL A 72 -4.59 -0.89 -10.09
N VAL A 73 -4.18 -2.04 -9.55
CA VAL A 73 -5.07 -3.13 -9.16
C VAL A 73 -6.06 -2.70 -8.07
N ILE A 74 -5.61 -1.96 -7.04
CA ILE A 74 -6.53 -1.47 -5.99
C ILE A 74 -7.45 -0.34 -6.48
N VAL A 75 -6.97 0.55 -7.35
CA VAL A 75 -7.80 1.59 -7.97
C VAL A 75 -8.96 0.95 -8.73
N LEU A 76 -8.69 -0.06 -9.54
CA LEU A 76 -9.70 -0.81 -10.28
C LEU A 76 -10.57 -1.69 -9.37
N GLY A 77 -10.08 -2.02 -8.18
CA GLY A 77 -10.75 -2.94 -7.27
C GLY A 77 -10.77 -4.38 -7.79
N ILE A 78 -9.68 -4.80 -8.45
CA ILE A 78 -9.49 -6.17 -8.93
C ILE A 78 -8.51 -6.85 -7.98
N ALA A 79 -8.85 -8.06 -7.48
CA ALA A 79 -7.95 -8.80 -6.59
C ALA A 79 -7.32 -7.90 -5.48
N THR A 80 -8.15 -7.08 -4.84
CA THR A 80 -7.69 -6.05 -3.90
C THR A 80 -6.88 -6.65 -2.76
N ARG A 81 -7.31 -7.76 -2.16
CA ARG A 81 -6.60 -8.38 -1.02
C ARG A 81 -5.17 -8.79 -1.34
N PRO A 82 -4.86 -9.57 -2.38
CA PRO A 82 -3.46 -9.88 -2.70
C PRO A 82 -2.63 -8.65 -3.06
N ALA A 83 -3.21 -7.67 -3.76
CA ALA A 83 -2.51 -6.42 -4.08
C ALA A 83 -2.14 -5.63 -2.81
N VAL A 84 -3.07 -5.47 -1.87
CA VAL A 84 -2.79 -4.73 -0.63
C VAL A 84 -1.84 -5.48 0.30
N ILE A 85 -1.74 -6.81 0.25
CA ILE A 85 -0.71 -7.55 1.00
C ILE A 85 0.69 -7.16 0.51
N GLY A 86 0.88 -7.10 -0.80
CA GLY A 86 2.14 -6.63 -1.39
C GLY A 86 2.44 -5.18 -1.01
N LEU A 87 1.47 -4.27 -1.19
CA LEU A 87 1.60 -2.85 -0.84
C LEU A 87 1.86 -2.65 0.67
N PHE A 88 1.15 -3.37 1.53
CA PHE A 88 1.38 -3.37 2.97
C PHE A 88 2.81 -3.79 3.32
N SER A 89 3.31 -4.85 2.67
CA SER A 89 4.68 -5.31 2.87
C SER A 89 5.70 -4.23 2.50
N THR A 90 5.54 -3.54 1.35
CA THR A 90 6.45 -2.45 0.97
C THR A 90 6.41 -1.30 1.97
N MET A 91 5.25 -0.97 2.53
CA MET A 91 5.13 0.08 3.56
C MET A 91 5.70 -0.36 4.91
N LEU A 92 5.61 -1.63 5.24
CA LEU A 92 6.26 -2.16 6.45
C LEU A 92 7.79 -1.99 6.37
N PHE A 93 8.38 -2.31 5.22
CA PHE A 93 9.81 -2.04 4.98
C PHE A 93 10.12 -0.54 5.04
N ALA A 94 9.28 0.33 4.45
CA ALA A 94 9.48 1.77 4.49
C ALA A 94 9.41 2.33 5.92
N VAL A 95 8.42 1.95 6.72
CA VAL A 95 8.35 2.33 8.15
C VAL A 95 9.59 1.84 8.90
N THR A 96 10.00 0.58 8.67
CA THR A 96 11.17 0.02 9.32
C THR A 96 12.44 0.80 8.95
N PHE A 97 12.62 1.12 7.67
CA PHE A 97 13.72 1.96 7.19
C PHE A 97 13.77 3.29 7.93
N HIS A 98 12.69 4.07 7.92
CA HIS A 98 12.66 5.38 8.58
C HIS A 98 12.92 5.28 10.09
N LEU A 99 12.39 4.26 10.76
CA LEU A 99 12.65 4.06 12.19
C LEU A 99 14.10 3.68 12.48
N LEU A 100 14.78 2.97 11.59
CA LEU A 100 16.20 2.63 11.73
C LEU A 100 17.09 3.83 11.39
N ASP A 101 16.72 4.64 10.41
CA ASP A 101 17.48 5.79 9.93
C ASP A 101 17.36 6.99 10.87
N THR A 102 16.14 7.44 11.15
CA THR A 102 15.86 8.68 11.91
C THR A 102 15.22 8.46 13.28
N GLY A 103 14.81 7.22 13.58
CA GLY A 103 14.13 6.87 14.82
C GLY A 103 12.73 7.45 14.92
N LEU A 104 12.21 7.55 16.14
CA LEU A 104 10.87 8.07 16.42
C LEU A 104 10.78 9.61 16.36
N GLN A 105 11.90 10.32 16.26
CA GLN A 105 11.95 11.78 16.18
C GLN A 105 11.16 12.50 17.32
N GLY A 106 10.94 11.79 18.44
CA GLY A 106 10.14 12.30 19.58
C GLY A 106 8.63 12.21 19.40
N ALA A 107 8.15 11.45 18.40
CA ALA A 107 6.72 11.21 18.21
C ALA A 107 6.07 10.66 19.50
N PRO A 108 4.79 10.99 19.76
CA PRO A 108 3.90 11.83 18.93
C PRO A 108 3.89 13.32 19.33
N PHE A 109 4.76 13.76 20.23
CA PHE A 109 4.65 15.11 20.83
C PHE A 109 5.70 16.11 20.38
N ALA A 110 6.79 15.67 19.73
CA ALA A 110 7.82 16.58 19.28
C ALA A 110 7.38 17.35 18.02
N ILE A 111 7.77 18.62 17.97
CA ILE A 111 7.64 19.43 16.75
C ILE A 111 8.90 19.23 15.92
N VAL A 112 8.74 18.79 14.67
CA VAL A 112 9.82 18.61 13.72
C VAL A 112 9.79 19.67 12.61
N ASP A 113 10.95 20.09 12.11
CA ASP A 113 11.06 21.18 11.14
C ASP A 113 10.34 20.88 9.82
N ALA A 114 10.29 19.63 9.43
CA ALA A 114 9.61 19.16 8.21
C ALA A 114 8.07 19.06 8.34
N HIS A 115 7.50 19.42 9.50
CA HIS A 115 6.08 19.30 9.83
C HIS A 115 5.49 17.87 9.85
N ASN A 116 6.27 16.87 9.56
CA ASN A 116 5.90 15.46 9.62
C ASN A 116 7.10 14.61 10.02
N TYR A 117 6.85 13.51 10.74
CA TYR A 117 7.87 12.51 11.03
C TYR A 117 8.18 11.74 9.75
N GLU A 118 9.44 11.37 9.54
CA GLU A 118 9.88 10.66 8.32
C GLU A 118 9.08 9.37 8.06
N PHE A 119 8.71 8.63 9.11
CA PHE A 119 7.92 7.41 8.99
C PHE A 119 6.41 7.64 8.81
N GLU A 120 5.90 8.87 9.01
CA GLU A 120 4.46 9.15 9.14
C GLU A 120 3.68 8.79 7.88
N ALA A 121 4.12 9.22 6.71
CA ALA A 121 3.45 8.92 5.45
C ALA A 121 3.40 7.41 5.18
N ALA A 122 4.51 6.70 5.39
CA ALA A 122 4.56 5.24 5.21
C ALA A 122 3.63 4.52 6.20
N ALA A 123 3.55 4.99 7.46
CA ALA A 123 2.64 4.45 8.48
C ALA A 123 1.17 4.69 8.11
N LEU A 124 0.81 5.88 7.61
CA LEU A 124 -0.56 6.15 7.16
C LEU A 124 -0.98 5.22 6.01
N TYR A 125 -0.12 5.01 5.01
CA TYR A 125 -0.38 4.04 3.96
C TYR A 125 -0.52 2.61 4.50
N LEU A 126 0.32 2.21 5.43
CA LEU A 126 0.27 0.90 6.07
C LEU A 126 -1.10 0.65 6.71
N PHE A 127 -1.66 1.64 7.44
CA PHE A 127 -3.00 1.53 8.02
C PHE A 127 -4.10 1.51 6.96
N VAL A 128 -4.01 2.31 5.89
CA VAL A 128 -4.97 2.27 4.79
C VAL A 128 -4.98 0.90 4.12
N PHE A 129 -3.82 0.32 3.84
CA PHE A 129 -3.74 -1.01 3.26
C PHE A 129 -4.22 -2.11 4.21
N LEU A 130 -4.01 -1.96 5.52
CA LEU A 130 -4.59 -2.86 6.51
C LEU A 130 -6.12 -2.83 6.47
N VAL A 131 -6.73 -1.64 6.44
CA VAL A 131 -8.19 -1.49 6.31
C VAL A 131 -8.70 -2.16 5.04
N LEU A 132 -8.03 -1.92 3.88
CA LEU A 132 -8.41 -2.53 2.61
C LEU A 132 -8.21 -4.05 2.59
N ALA A 133 -7.19 -4.58 3.29
CA ALA A 133 -6.98 -6.03 3.42
C ALA A 133 -8.13 -6.70 4.18
N LEU A 134 -8.59 -6.07 5.26
CA LEU A 134 -9.69 -6.57 6.10
C LEU A 134 -11.05 -6.43 5.40
N SER A 135 -11.31 -5.28 4.81
CA SER A 135 -12.62 -4.93 4.22
C SER A 135 -12.80 -5.44 2.79
N GLY A 136 -11.70 -5.57 2.02
CA GLY A 136 -11.75 -5.88 0.59
C GLY A 136 -12.08 -4.67 -0.27
N SER A 137 -12.53 -4.92 -1.50
CA SER A 137 -12.76 -3.87 -2.51
C SER A 137 -14.08 -3.09 -2.36
N GLY A 138 -15.05 -3.62 -1.61
CA GLY A 138 -16.41 -3.10 -1.59
C GLY A 138 -17.21 -3.39 -2.87
N SER A 139 -18.48 -3.01 -2.89
CA SER A 139 -19.36 -3.24 -4.04
C SER A 139 -19.07 -2.33 -5.24
N LEU A 140 -18.46 -1.16 -5.01
CA LEU A 140 -18.05 -0.22 -6.05
C LEU A 140 -16.66 -0.59 -6.63
N SER A 141 -16.54 -1.80 -7.19
CA SER A 141 -15.29 -2.38 -7.70
C SER A 141 -15.54 -3.24 -8.93
N LEU A 142 -14.52 -3.41 -9.78
CA LEU A 142 -14.62 -4.32 -10.93
C LEU A 142 -14.78 -5.78 -10.48
N SER A 143 -14.16 -6.17 -9.38
CA SER A 143 -14.35 -7.50 -8.79
C SER A 143 -15.81 -7.78 -8.47
N SER A 144 -16.57 -6.81 -7.99
CA SER A 144 -17.99 -7.00 -7.66
C SER A 144 -18.83 -7.29 -8.91
N VAL A 145 -18.51 -6.66 -10.03
CA VAL A 145 -19.21 -6.83 -11.32
C VAL A 145 -18.97 -8.24 -11.90
N TYR A 146 -17.77 -8.78 -11.73
CA TYR A 146 -17.37 -10.06 -12.30
C TYR A 146 -17.34 -11.22 -11.30
N ARG A 147 -17.79 -10.99 -10.05
CA ARG A 147 -17.68 -11.94 -8.93
C ARG A 147 -18.22 -13.33 -9.26
N ASP A 148 -19.33 -13.40 -9.96
CA ASP A 148 -19.97 -14.69 -10.32
C ASP A 148 -19.18 -15.50 -11.35
N ARG A 149 -18.26 -14.88 -12.07
CA ARG A 149 -17.37 -15.54 -13.03
C ARG A 149 -16.16 -16.20 -12.38
N PHE A 150 -15.84 -15.84 -11.12
CA PHE A 150 -14.72 -16.44 -10.40
C PHE A 150 -15.12 -17.74 -9.71
N PRO A 151 -14.22 -18.74 -9.67
CA PRO A 151 -14.40 -19.94 -8.85
C PRO A 151 -14.70 -19.57 -7.39
N GLN A 152 -15.55 -20.36 -6.72
CA GLN A 152 -16.00 -20.06 -5.34
C GLN A 152 -14.83 -19.83 -4.36
N ALA A 153 -13.74 -20.59 -4.51
CA ALA A 153 -12.54 -20.45 -3.69
C ALA A 153 -11.83 -19.08 -3.84
N LEU A 154 -11.97 -18.42 -5.00
CA LEU A 154 -11.33 -17.12 -5.27
C LEU A 154 -12.23 -15.92 -4.94
N ARG A 155 -13.54 -16.13 -4.73
CA ARG A 155 -14.49 -15.04 -4.45
C ARG A 155 -14.20 -14.26 -3.16
N ALA A 156 -13.45 -14.85 -2.24
CA ALA A 156 -13.02 -14.20 -1.00
C ALA A 156 -11.81 -13.25 -1.23
N TRP A 157 -11.10 -13.39 -2.35
CA TRP A 157 -9.88 -12.63 -2.67
C TRP A 157 -10.10 -11.53 -3.70
N VAL A 158 -11.27 -11.49 -4.31
CA VAL A 158 -11.67 -10.52 -5.35
C VAL A 158 -12.77 -9.60 -4.88
#